data_b989bfc483075c898963edba80cf9d1e
#
_entry.id   b989bfc483075c898963edba80cf9d1e
#
_cell.length_a   1.000
_cell.length_b   1.000
_cell.length_c   1.000
_cell.angle_alpha   90.00
_cell.angle_beta   90.00
_cell.angle_gamma   90.00
#
_symmetry.space_group_name_H-M   'P 1'
#
loop_
_entity.id
_entity.type
_entity.pdbx_description
1 polymer ?
#
loop_
_entity_poly.entity_id
_entity_poly.type
_entity_poly.pdbx_seq_one_letter_code
_entity_poly.pdbx_strand_id
1 'polypeptide(L)'
;MTTPVPGPVRPPATVRPDDARRALVAGSVGNFIEWYEFGIYGYFATVIAAQFFTPEGGSEVEGLVKAYASFALAFFFRPVGAAVFGRFGDRVGRRPALVVVVCLMTGATAMIGLLPTYASIGAAAPCLLTLLRILQGLSAGGEFGGAVSVMTECAPPGRRGRYGAWQSFTVALGLLAGAAVAVVLASVLTASQLHGWGWRVPFLLTLPLGLVALRLRLRLPPDEPPARVPGGRVPGGRVPGGRV
;
A
#
# COMPACT_ATOMS: atom_id res chain seq x y z
N MET A 1 42.71 1.72 37.55
CA MET A 1 41.98 1.72 36.29
C MET A 1 40.48 1.64 36.59
N THR A 2 39.81 2.78 36.62
CA THR A 2 38.38 2.88 36.89
C THR A 2 37.62 2.74 35.56
N THR A 3 36.86 1.66 35.38
CA THR A 3 35.95 1.49 34.26
C THR A 3 34.87 2.55 34.33
N PRO A 4 34.60 3.30 33.24
CA PRO A 4 33.52 4.29 33.24
C PRO A 4 32.19 3.57 33.39
N VAL A 5 31.39 3.96 34.37
CA VAL A 5 30.02 3.51 34.60
C VAL A 5 29.17 3.98 33.40
N PRO A 6 28.45 3.08 32.72
CA PRO A 6 27.55 3.47 31.65
C PRO A 6 26.52 4.46 32.21
N GLY A 7 26.39 5.62 31.58
CA GLY A 7 25.38 6.60 31.96
C GLY A 7 23.96 6.02 31.81
N PRO A 8 22.96 6.58 32.52
CA PRO A 8 21.61 6.07 32.52
C PRO A 8 21.06 6.01 31.09
N VAL A 9 20.64 4.82 30.67
CA VAL A 9 19.93 4.61 29.37
C VAL A 9 18.68 5.46 29.41
N ARG A 10 18.63 6.51 28.59
CA ARG A 10 17.40 7.30 28.46
C ARG A 10 16.25 6.37 28.06
N PRO A 11 15.12 6.41 28.79
CA PRO A 11 13.95 5.65 28.39
C PRO A 11 13.53 6.10 26.96
N PRO A 12 13.06 5.17 26.11
CA PRO A 12 12.56 5.51 24.78
C PRO A 12 11.50 6.59 24.91
N ALA A 13 11.58 7.61 24.03
CA ALA A 13 10.64 8.72 24.01
C ALA A 13 9.21 8.16 23.99
N THR A 14 8.42 8.49 24.99
CA THR A 14 7.03 8.05 25.10
C THR A 14 6.23 8.79 24.02
N VAL A 15 5.82 8.06 22.98
CA VAL A 15 4.91 8.58 21.95
C VAL A 15 3.63 9.06 22.64
N ARG A 16 3.22 10.29 22.39
CA ARG A 16 1.97 10.83 22.96
C ARG A 16 0.79 9.93 22.54
N PRO A 17 -0.13 9.60 23.47
CA PRO A 17 -1.26 8.72 23.16
C PRO A 17 -2.09 9.17 21.95
N ASP A 18 -2.24 10.50 21.77
CA ASP A 18 -2.97 11.07 20.64
C ASP A 18 -2.25 10.86 19.30
N ASP A 19 -0.92 10.94 19.27
CA ASP A 19 -0.13 10.72 18.05
C ASP A 19 -0.12 9.23 17.67
N ALA A 20 -0.03 8.34 18.65
CA ALA A 20 -0.18 6.91 18.44
C ALA A 20 -1.56 6.55 17.87
N ARG A 21 -2.63 7.16 18.38
CA ARG A 21 -3.98 6.96 17.86
C ARG A 21 -4.15 7.48 16.44
N ARG A 22 -3.61 8.66 16.12
CA ARG A 22 -3.64 9.23 14.76
C ARG A 22 -2.89 8.34 13.77
N ALA A 23 -1.71 7.87 14.15
CA ALA A 23 -0.92 6.96 13.33
C ALA A 23 -1.63 5.62 13.09
N LEU A 24 -2.28 5.07 14.14
CA LEU A 24 -3.07 3.84 14.03
C LEU A 24 -4.25 4.03 13.06
N VAL A 25 -5.00 5.12 13.18
CA VAL A 25 -6.15 5.40 12.29
C VAL A 25 -5.68 5.61 10.86
N ALA A 26 -4.64 6.41 10.64
CA ALA A 26 -4.11 6.66 9.29
C ALA A 26 -3.58 5.39 8.62
N GLY A 27 -2.88 4.53 9.38
CA GLY A 27 -2.41 3.23 8.90
C GLY A 27 -3.56 2.25 8.61
N SER A 28 -4.58 2.23 9.48
CA SER A 28 -5.76 1.38 9.29
C SER A 28 -6.56 1.75 8.04
N VAL A 29 -6.79 3.05 7.82
CA VAL A 29 -7.52 3.54 6.64
C VAL A 29 -6.72 3.24 5.37
N GLY A 30 -5.40 3.44 5.38
CA GLY A 30 -4.56 3.11 4.23
C GLY A 30 -4.61 1.61 3.91
N ASN A 31 -4.38 0.75 4.91
CA ASN A 31 -4.45 -0.70 4.73
C ASN A 31 -5.83 -1.18 4.25
N PHE A 32 -6.92 -0.59 4.76
CA PHE A 32 -8.28 -0.85 4.29
C PHE A 32 -8.44 -0.52 2.80
N ILE A 33 -7.99 0.67 2.37
CA ILE A 33 -8.09 1.12 0.97
C ILE A 33 -7.26 0.22 0.06
N GLU A 34 -6.02 -0.10 0.45
CA GLU A 34 -5.16 -1.02 -0.29
C GLU A 34 -5.88 -2.33 -0.60
N TRP A 35 -6.46 -2.97 0.42
CA TRP A 35 -7.13 -4.25 0.24
C TRP A 35 -8.48 -4.14 -0.46
N TYR A 36 -9.18 -3.01 -0.31
CA TYR A 36 -10.33 -2.70 -1.16
C TYR A 36 -9.93 -2.65 -2.63
N GLU A 37 -8.87 -1.92 -2.99
CA GLU A 37 -8.39 -1.77 -4.36
C GLU A 37 -7.91 -3.09 -4.97
N PHE A 38 -7.27 -3.94 -4.20
CA PHE A 38 -6.93 -5.31 -4.61
C PHE A 38 -8.18 -6.17 -4.77
N GLY A 39 -9.12 -6.08 -3.84
CA GLY A 39 -10.38 -6.84 -3.87
C GLY A 39 -11.22 -6.54 -5.10
N ILE A 40 -11.47 -5.27 -5.41
CA ILE A 40 -12.30 -4.89 -6.57
C ILE A 40 -11.74 -5.42 -7.89
N TYR A 41 -10.41 -5.44 -8.05
CA TYR A 41 -9.82 -6.02 -9.25
C TYR A 41 -10.09 -7.53 -9.33
N GLY A 42 -9.92 -8.25 -8.23
CA GLY A 42 -10.20 -9.69 -8.18
C GLY A 42 -11.68 -10.00 -8.47
N TYR A 43 -12.60 -9.24 -7.89
CA TYR A 43 -14.05 -9.44 -8.10
C TYR A 43 -14.51 -9.07 -9.52
N PHE A 44 -13.85 -8.11 -10.15
CA PHE A 44 -14.13 -7.73 -11.53
C PHE A 44 -13.17 -8.36 -12.55
N ALA A 45 -12.40 -9.38 -12.18
CA ALA A 45 -11.37 -9.97 -13.03
C ALA A 45 -11.92 -10.48 -14.37
N THR A 46 -13.11 -11.06 -14.40
CA THR A 46 -13.79 -11.53 -15.62
C THR A 46 -14.15 -10.37 -16.54
N VAL A 47 -14.68 -9.30 -15.99
CA VAL A 47 -15.03 -8.08 -16.77
C VAL A 47 -13.75 -7.41 -17.28
N ILE A 48 -12.71 -7.32 -16.45
CA ILE A 48 -11.41 -6.77 -16.84
C ILE A 48 -10.78 -7.63 -17.95
N ALA A 49 -10.85 -8.95 -17.84
CA ALA A 49 -10.39 -9.86 -18.88
C ALA A 49 -11.06 -9.59 -20.22
N ALA A 50 -12.39 -9.50 -20.23
CA ALA A 50 -13.17 -9.22 -21.43
C ALA A 50 -12.85 -7.82 -22.02
N GLN A 51 -12.70 -6.79 -21.17
CA GLN A 51 -12.50 -5.41 -21.61
C GLN A 51 -11.08 -5.09 -22.10
N PHE A 52 -10.06 -5.79 -21.58
CA PHE A 52 -8.67 -5.43 -21.80
C PHE A 52 -7.82 -6.53 -22.44
N PHE A 53 -8.12 -7.81 -22.21
CA PHE A 53 -7.24 -8.91 -22.58
C PHE A 53 -7.82 -9.85 -23.63
N THR A 54 -9.12 -9.73 -23.94
CA THR A 54 -9.80 -10.58 -24.92
C THR A 54 -10.12 -9.77 -26.18
N PRO A 55 -9.32 -9.88 -27.26
CA PRO A 55 -9.67 -9.31 -28.55
C PRO A 55 -10.91 -10.03 -29.12
N GLU A 56 -11.56 -9.44 -30.12
CA GLU A 56 -12.69 -10.07 -30.83
C GLU A 56 -12.29 -11.46 -31.37
N GLY A 57 -13.07 -12.49 -31.04
CA GLY A 57 -12.78 -13.88 -31.38
C GLY A 57 -11.68 -14.55 -30.54
N GLY A 58 -11.13 -13.87 -29.53
CA GLY A 58 -10.12 -14.41 -28.61
C GLY A 58 -10.70 -15.37 -27.57
N SER A 59 -9.84 -16.15 -26.94
CA SER A 59 -10.22 -17.06 -25.85
C SER A 59 -10.47 -16.31 -24.55
N GLU A 60 -11.66 -16.47 -23.96
CA GLU A 60 -12.01 -15.90 -22.64
C GLU A 60 -11.08 -16.41 -21.54
N VAL A 61 -10.70 -17.70 -21.60
CA VAL A 61 -9.79 -18.31 -20.63
C VAL A 61 -8.41 -17.66 -20.71
N GLU A 62 -7.89 -17.42 -21.93
CA GLU A 62 -6.61 -16.74 -22.12
C GLU A 62 -6.66 -15.30 -21.60
N GLY A 63 -7.75 -14.57 -21.87
CA GLY A 63 -7.98 -13.24 -21.34
C GLY A 63 -7.98 -13.21 -19.80
N LEU A 64 -8.66 -14.19 -19.18
CA LEU A 64 -8.70 -14.32 -17.72
C LEU A 64 -7.33 -14.65 -17.12
N VAL A 65 -6.56 -15.55 -17.75
CA VAL A 65 -5.19 -15.85 -17.34
C VAL A 65 -4.30 -14.59 -17.38
N LYS A 66 -4.41 -13.80 -18.46
CA LYS A 66 -3.66 -12.52 -18.59
C LYS A 66 -4.09 -11.50 -17.53
N ALA A 67 -5.38 -11.40 -17.20
CA ALA A 67 -5.89 -10.53 -16.16
C ALA A 67 -5.32 -10.93 -14.78
N TYR A 68 -5.34 -12.21 -14.43
CA TYR A 68 -4.72 -12.69 -13.18
C TYR A 68 -3.20 -12.60 -13.18
N ALA A 69 -2.54 -12.78 -14.32
CA ALA A 69 -1.10 -12.56 -14.45
C ALA A 69 -0.73 -11.11 -14.14
N SER A 70 -1.49 -10.14 -14.67
CA SER A 70 -1.28 -8.71 -14.34
C SER A 70 -1.55 -8.41 -12.86
N PHE A 71 -2.50 -9.10 -12.25
CA PHE A 71 -2.76 -9.03 -10.81
C PHE A 71 -1.58 -9.57 -9.99
N ALA A 72 -1.07 -10.75 -10.34
CA ALA A 72 0.07 -11.36 -9.68
C ALA A 72 1.34 -10.50 -9.80
N LEU A 73 1.52 -9.84 -10.96
CA LEU A 73 2.63 -8.94 -11.21
C LEU A 73 2.66 -7.77 -10.20
N ALA A 74 1.51 -7.23 -9.81
CA ALA A 74 1.44 -6.21 -8.77
C ALA A 74 2.03 -6.70 -7.43
N PHE A 75 1.77 -7.95 -7.04
CA PHE A 75 2.37 -8.52 -5.82
C PHE A 75 3.88 -8.73 -5.96
N PHE A 76 4.33 -9.12 -7.15
CA PHE A 76 5.77 -9.29 -7.42
C PHE A 76 6.55 -7.99 -7.27
N PHE A 77 5.97 -6.84 -7.60
CA PHE A 77 6.61 -5.53 -7.46
C PHE A 77 6.55 -4.93 -6.05
N ARG A 78 5.83 -5.52 -5.09
CA ARG A 78 5.79 -5.05 -3.70
C ARG A 78 7.17 -4.98 -3.02
N PRO A 79 8.04 -5.99 -3.07
CA PRO A 79 9.38 -5.90 -2.47
C PRO A 79 10.22 -4.77 -3.08
N VAL A 80 10.10 -4.55 -4.39
CA VAL A 80 10.78 -3.45 -5.08
C VAL A 80 10.26 -2.11 -4.57
N GLY A 81 8.94 -1.97 -4.44
CA GLY A 81 8.28 -0.80 -3.87
C GLY A 81 8.73 -0.53 -2.44
N ALA A 82 8.80 -1.56 -1.59
CA ALA A 82 9.29 -1.44 -0.22
C ALA A 82 10.74 -0.90 -0.17
N ALA A 83 11.62 -1.38 -1.06
CA ALA A 83 13.00 -0.91 -1.13
C ALA A 83 13.11 0.53 -1.65
N VAL A 84 12.32 0.89 -2.67
CA VAL A 84 12.31 2.23 -3.28
C VAL A 84 11.75 3.26 -2.30
N PHE A 85 10.53 3.02 -1.79
CA PHE A 85 9.87 3.97 -0.88
C PHE A 85 10.46 3.95 0.52
N GLY A 86 11.07 2.85 0.96
CA GLY A 86 11.88 2.82 2.19
C GLY A 86 13.05 3.80 2.08
N ARG A 87 13.88 3.70 1.05
CA ARG A 87 14.99 4.64 0.82
C ARG A 87 14.53 6.09 0.60
N PHE A 88 13.39 6.27 -0.06
CA PHE A 88 12.80 7.59 -0.24
C PHE A 88 12.36 8.18 1.11
N GLY A 89 11.70 7.38 1.96
CA GLY A 89 11.29 7.77 3.30
C GLY A 89 12.48 8.11 4.22
N ASP A 90 13.59 7.36 4.11
CA ASP A 90 14.81 7.63 4.87
C ASP A 90 15.45 9.00 4.50
N ARG A 91 15.28 9.45 3.24
CA ARG A 91 15.86 10.70 2.75
C ARG A 91 14.96 11.92 2.93
N VAL A 92 13.66 11.77 2.69
CA VAL A 92 12.70 12.90 2.63
C VAL A 92 11.82 12.95 3.88
N GLY A 93 11.78 11.85 4.66
CA GLY A 93 10.92 11.66 5.82
C GLY A 93 9.78 10.69 5.54
N ARG A 94 9.29 10.05 6.59
CA ARG A 94 8.23 9.03 6.50
C ARG A 94 6.89 9.61 6.04
N ARG A 95 6.51 10.79 6.56
CA ARG A 95 5.24 11.45 6.21
C ARG A 95 5.14 11.81 4.73
N PRO A 96 6.11 12.52 4.10
CA PRO A 96 6.07 12.78 2.66
C PRO A 96 6.06 11.49 1.82
N ALA A 97 6.82 10.46 2.20
CA ALA A 97 6.82 9.19 1.51
C ALA A 97 5.44 8.53 1.51
N LEU A 98 4.77 8.48 2.66
CA LEU A 98 3.42 7.93 2.79
C LEU A 98 2.38 8.73 2.00
N VAL A 99 2.53 10.05 1.89
CA VAL A 99 1.66 10.89 1.05
C VAL A 99 1.82 10.54 -0.43
N VAL A 100 3.06 10.43 -0.91
CA VAL A 100 3.35 10.03 -2.31
C VAL A 100 2.79 8.64 -2.61
N VAL A 101 2.97 7.69 -1.72
CA VAL A 101 2.47 6.31 -1.85
C VAL A 101 0.95 6.29 -2.01
N VAL A 102 0.20 7.00 -1.15
CA VAL A 102 -1.28 7.07 -1.26
C VAL A 102 -1.72 7.74 -2.55
N CYS A 103 -1.10 8.86 -2.92
CA CYS A 103 -1.44 9.54 -4.16
C CYS A 103 -1.19 8.65 -5.39
N LEU A 104 -0.06 7.94 -5.41
CA LEU A 104 0.30 7.04 -6.51
C LEU A 104 -0.68 5.87 -6.59
N MET A 105 -1.02 5.24 -5.46
CA MET A 105 -1.92 4.11 -5.39
C MET A 105 -3.34 4.49 -5.82
N THR A 106 -3.91 5.51 -5.19
CA THR A 106 -5.25 6.01 -5.51
C THR A 106 -5.33 6.51 -6.97
N GLY A 107 -4.29 7.22 -7.42
CA GLY A 107 -4.21 7.71 -8.80
C GLY A 107 -4.15 6.57 -9.80
N ALA A 108 -3.31 5.56 -9.58
CA ALA A 108 -3.23 4.38 -10.45
C ALA A 108 -4.56 3.62 -10.51
N THR A 109 -5.23 3.44 -9.37
CA THR A 109 -6.54 2.76 -9.32
C THR A 109 -7.62 3.56 -10.05
N ALA A 110 -7.70 4.85 -9.81
CA ALA A 110 -8.66 5.70 -10.52
C ALA A 110 -8.40 5.71 -12.04
N MET A 111 -7.13 5.74 -12.45
CA MET A 111 -6.75 5.66 -13.86
C MET A 111 -7.18 4.34 -14.51
N ILE A 112 -7.17 3.20 -13.79
CA ILE A 112 -7.75 1.95 -14.30
C ILE A 112 -9.24 2.15 -14.61
N GLY A 113 -10.01 2.82 -13.73
CA GLY A 113 -11.42 3.13 -13.97
C GLY A 113 -11.69 4.05 -15.17
N LEU A 114 -10.72 4.89 -15.53
CA LEU A 114 -10.81 5.81 -16.67
C LEU A 114 -10.19 5.25 -17.96
N LEU A 115 -9.48 4.12 -17.88
CA LEU A 115 -8.72 3.59 -19.01
C LEU A 115 -9.64 3.20 -20.15
N PRO A 116 -9.31 3.57 -21.42
CA PRO A 116 -10.01 3.08 -22.62
C PRO A 116 -9.79 1.55 -22.76
N THR A 117 -10.82 0.88 -23.25
CA THR A 117 -10.81 -0.59 -23.40
C THR A 117 -10.04 -1.03 -24.66
N TYR A 118 -9.84 -2.34 -24.81
CA TYR A 118 -9.21 -2.93 -25.99
C TYR A 118 -9.91 -2.52 -27.30
N ALA A 119 -11.24 -2.46 -27.30
CA ALA A 119 -12.01 -2.02 -28.46
C ALA A 119 -11.69 -0.57 -28.91
N SER A 120 -11.23 0.27 -28.02
CA SER A 120 -10.91 1.67 -28.31
C SER A 120 -9.48 1.90 -28.74
N ILE A 121 -8.50 1.28 -28.05
CA ILE A 121 -7.06 1.55 -28.23
C ILE A 121 -6.22 0.29 -28.51
N GLY A 122 -6.89 -0.85 -28.76
CA GLY A 122 -6.21 -2.11 -29.12
C GLY A 122 -5.23 -2.59 -28.05
N ALA A 123 -4.08 -3.12 -28.48
CA ALA A 123 -3.05 -3.68 -27.62
C ALA A 123 -2.44 -2.70 -26.62
N ALA A 124 -2.63 -1.39 -26.75
CA ALA A 124 -2.20 -0.41 -25.77
C ALA A 124 -2.98 -0.54 -24.45
N ALA A 125 -4.25 -0.98 -24.49
CA ALA A 125 -5.09 -1.12 -23.30
C ALA A 125 -4.52 -2.10 -22.27
N PRO A 126 -4.21 -3.37 -22.60
CA PRO A 126 -3.60 -4.29 -21.64
C PRO A 126 -2.20 -3.86 -21.18
N CYS A 127 -1.42 -3.21 -22.02
CA CYS A 127 -0.11 -2.68 -21.64
C CYS A 127 -0.24 -1.59 -20.57
N LEU A 128 -1.13 -0.61 -20.78
CA LEU A 128 -1.36 0.46 -19.82
C LEU A 128 -1.96 -0.07 -18.53
N LEU A 129 -2.92 -1.00 -18.60
CA LEU A 129 -3.47 -1.65 -17.41
C LEU A 129 -2.37 -2.33 -16.59
N THR A 130 -1.52 -3.11 -17.24
CA THR A 130 -0.41 -3.82 -16.58
C THR A 130 0.58 -2.83 -15.95
N LEU A 131 0.89 -1.73 -16.62
CA LEU A 131 1.72 -0.66 -16.07
C LEU A 131 1.10 -0.06 -14.80
N LEU A 132 -0.20 0.25 -14.83
CA LEU A 132 -0.93 0.76 -13.66
C LEU A 132 -0.91 -0.27 -12.52
N ARG A 133 -1.00 -1.57 -12.82
CA ARG A 133 -0.87 -2.65 -11.83
C ARG A 133 0.53 -2.70 -11.19
N ILE A 134 1.57 -2.50 -11.97
CA ILE A 134 2.94 -2.40 -11.45
C ILE A 134 3.06 -1.20 -10.51
N LEU A 135 2.53 -0.04 -10.89
CA LEU A 135 2.52 1.17 -10.04
C LEU A 135 1.77 0.95 -8.72
N GLN A 136 0.62 0.26 -8.76
CA GLN A 136 -0.11 -0.14 -7.55
C GLN A 136 0.74 -1.06 -6.67
N GLY A 137 1.40 -2.06 -7.25
CA GLY A 137 2.27 -2.98 -6.52
C GLY A 137 3.44 -2.26 -5.84
N LEU A 138 4.10 -1.35 -6.55
CA LEU A 138 5.17 -0.51 -6.00
C LEU A 138 4.66 0.33 -4.82
N SER A 139 3.48 0.98 -4.97
CA SER A 139 2.87 1.77 -3.89
C SER A 139 2.54 0.93 -2.67
N ALA A 140 1.88 -0.21 -2.87
CA ALA A 140 1.51 -1.13 -1.79
C ALA A 140 2.74 -1.63 -1.00
N GLY A 141 3.87 -1.87 -1.69
CA GLY A 141 5.14 -2.19 -1.04
C GLY A 141 5.64 -1.09 -0.11
N GLY A 142 5.51 0.17 -0.52
CA GLY A 142 5.91 1.33 0.29
C GLY A 142 5.03 1.53 1.53
N GLU A 143 3.75 1.17 1.44
CA GLU A 143 2.80 1.28 2.56
C GLU A 143 3.03 0.20 3.63
N PHE A 144 3.26 -1.04 3.21
CA PHE A 144 3.35 -2.19 4.10
C PHE A 144 4.46 -2.02 5.17
N GLY A 145 5.65 -1.55 4.78
CA GLY A 145 6.75 -1.30 5.72
C GLY A 145 6.43 -0.23 6.77
N GLY A 146 5.66 0.80 6.39
CA GLY A 146 5.31 1.92 7.28
C GLY A 146 4.15 1.61 8.22
N ALA A 147 3.06 1.03 7.73
CA ALA A 147 1.83 0.82 8.51
C ALA A 147 2.00 -0.29 9.57
N VAL A 148 2.61 -1.41 9.21
CA VAL A 148 2.84 -2.55 10.14
C VAL A 148 3.80 -2.15 11.24
N SER A 149 4.89 -1.47 10.89
CA SER A 149 5.89 -0.99 11.86
C SER A 149 5.24 -0.06 12.89
N VAL A 150 4.50 0.95 12.42
CA VAL A 150 3.82 1.91 13.31
C VAL A 150 2.79 1.22 14.22
N MET A 151 1.97 0.29 13.67
CA MET A 151 0.97 -0.42 14.47
C MET A 151 1.59 -1.28 15.58
N THR A 152 2.75 -1.92 15.33
CA THR A 152 3.42 -2.77 16.31
C THR A 152 4.29 -1.99 17.29
N GLU A 153 4.92 -0.92 16.85
CA GLU A 153 5.76 -0.04 17.68
C GLU A 153 4.93 0.79 18.66
N CYS A 154 3.75 1.28 18.23
CA CYS A 154 2.82 2.02 19.09
C CYS A 154 2.00 1.12 20.03
N ALA A 155 2.15 -0.21 19.97
CA ALA A 155 1.43 -1.12 20.84
C ALA A 155 1.93 -1.05 22.28
N PRO A 156 1.05 -0.85 23.28
CA PRO A 156 1.42 -0.93 24.69
C PRO A 156 2.04 -2.29 25.02
N PRO A 157 2.93 -2.38 26.04
CA PRO A 157 3.51 -3.63 26.48
C PRO A 157 2.43 -4.69 26.75
N GLY A 158 2.62 -5.90 26.25
CA GLY A 158 1.66 -7.02 26.38
C GLY A 158 0.46 -6.98 25.42
N ARG A 159 0.29 -5.96 24.56
CA ARG A 159 -0.85 -5.85 23.61
C ARG A 159 -0.47 -5.95 22.13
N ARG A 160 0.76 -6.32 21.81
CA ARG A 160 1.26 -6.44 20.42
C ARG A 160 0.40 -7.37 19.56
N GLY A 161 -0.06 -8.51 20.11
CA GLY A 161 -0.93 -9.42 19.39
C GLY A 161 -2.28 -8.81 19.00
N ARG A 162 -2.86 -7.97 19.86
CA ARG A 162 -4.13 -7.27 19.57
C ARG A 162 -3.97 -6.24 18.45
N TYR A 163 -2.84 -5.54 18.40
CA TYR A 163 -2.55 -4.57 17.33
C TYR A 163 -2.24 -5.28 15.99
N GLY A 164 -1.59 -6.45 16.03
CA GLY A 164 -1.41 -7.30 14.84
C GLY A 164 -2.74 -7.84 14.31
N ALA A 165 -3.64 -8.31 15.19
CA ALA A 165 -4.98 -8.74 14.80
C ALA A 165 -5.82 -7.62 14.18
N TRP A 166 -5.62 -6.37 14.62
CA TRP A 166 -6.28 -5.20 14.04
C TRP A 166 -5.92 -4.98 12.58
N GLN A 167 -4.67 -5.24 12.19
CA GLN A 167 -4.25 -5.19 10.78
C GLN A 167 -5.02 -6.21 9.94
N SER A 168 -5.09 -7.47 10.39
CA SER A 168 -5.86 -8.51 9.68
C SER A 168 -7.34 -8.17 9.58
N PHE A 169 -7.90 -7.52 10.61
CA PHE A 169 -9.28 -7.03 10.59
C PHE A 169 -9.49 -5.97 9.49
N THR A 170 -8.58 -5.00 9.37
CA THR A 170 -8.70 -3.96 8.31
C THR A 170 -8.52 -4.53 6.91
N VAL A 171 -7.68 -5.56 6.73
CA VAL A 171 -7.57 -6.34 5.48
C VAL A 171 -8.91 -6.97 5.12
N ALA A 172 -9.49 -7.72 6.04
CA ALA A 172 -10.77 -8.40 5.83
C ALA A 172 -11.90 -7.41 5.53
N LEU A 173 -11.90 -6.26 6.23
CA LEU A 173 -12.90 -5.21 6.02
C LEU A 173 -12.76 -4.56 4.63
N GLY A 174 -11.53 -4.36 4.14
CA GLY A 174 -11.27 -3.85 2.79
C GLY A 174 -11.78 -4.80 1.71
N LEU A 175 -11.45 -6.08 1.83
CA LEU A 175 -11.96 -7.12 0.91
C LEU A 175 -13.50 -7.22 0.96
N LEU A 176 -14.08 -7.20 2.16
CA LEU A 176 -15.54 -7.24 2.34
C LEU A 176 -16.23 -6.03 1.70
N ALA A 177 -15.65 -4.83 1.85
CA ALA A 177 -16.18 -3.63 1.21
C ALA A 177 -16.13 -3.73 -0.32
N GLY A 178 -15.03 -4.25 -0.89
CA GLY A 178 -14.92 -4.52 -2.32
C GLY A 178 -15.96 -5.52 -2.80
N ALA A 179 -16.16 -6.62 -2.06
CA ALA A 179 -17.20 -7.62 -2.35
C ALA A 179 -18.60 -7.01 -2.29
N ALA A 180 -18.89 -6.21 -1.26
CA ALA A 180 -20.18 -5.55 -1.10
C ALA A 180 -20.49 -4.62 -2.28
N VAL A 181 -19.52 -3.81 -2.72
CA VAL A 181 -19.67 -2.95 -3.91
C VAL A 181 -19.93 -3.80 -5.15
N ALA A 182 -19.20 -4.90 -5.35
CA ALA A 182 -19.38 -5.79 -6.49
C ALA A 182 -20.80 -6.41 -6.48
N VAL A 183 -21.27 -6.91 -5.35
CA VAL A 183 -22.61 -7.48 -5.19
C VAL A 183 -23.69 -6.42 -5.43
N VAL A 184 -23.57 -5.23 -4.86
CA VAL A 184 -24.53 -4.14 -5.07
C VAL A 184 -24.62 -3.78 -6.55
N LEU A 185 -23.48 -3.60 -7.23
CA LEU A 185 -23.48 -3.27 -8.66
C LEU A 185 -24.08 -4.40 -9.51
N ALA A 186 -23.76 -5.65 -9.18
CA ALA A 186 -24.35 -6.81 -9.90
C ALA A 186 -25.87 -6.98 -9.66
N SER A 187 -26.39 -6.52 -8.52
CA SER A 187 -27.81 -6.60 -8.20
C SER A 187 -28.64 -5.45 -8.78
N VAL A 188 -28.02 -4.28 -8.98
CA VAL A 188 -28.72 -3.06 -9.44
C VAL A 188 -28.57 -2.86 -10.96
N LEU A 189 -27.43 -3.27 -11.54
CA LEU A 189 -27.11 -3.07 -12.95
C LEU A 189 -27.40 -4.34 -13.76
N THR A 190 -27.89 -4.15 -15.00
CA THR A 190 -27.95 -5.26 -15.97
C THR A 190 -26.54 -5.69 -16.38
N ALA A 191 -26.40 -6.91 -16.89
CA ALA A 191 -25.10 -7.40 -17.37
C ALA A 191 -24.47 -6.46 -18.41
N SER A 192 -25.27 -5.92 -19.33
CA SER A 192 -24.81 -4.94 -20.32
C SER A 192 -24.30 -3.64 -19.70
N GLN A 193 -25.00 -3.12 -18.69
CA GLN A 193 -24.57 -1.92 -17.96
C GLN A 193 -23.31 -2.18 -17.15
N LEU A 194 -23.24 -3.34 -16.48
CA LEU A 194 -22.06 -3.72 -15.69
C LEU A 194 -20.81 -3.82 -16.56
N HIS A 195 -20.91 -4.50 -17.71
CA HIS A 195 -19.81 -4.62 -18.68
C HIS A 195 -19.52 -3.30 -19.42
N GLY A 196 -20.52 -2.45 -19.68
CA GLY A 196 -20.32 -1.19 -20.38
C GLY A 196 -19.58 -0.15 -19.55
N TRP A 197 -20.11 0.19 -18.40
CA TRP A 197 -19.58 1.27 -17.54
C TRP A 197 -19.54 0.94 -16.05
N GLY A 198 -20.39 0.05 -15.58
CA GLY A 198 -20.58 -0.22 -14.14
C GLY A 198 -19.31 -0.71 -13.44
N TRP A 199 -18.49 -1.46 -14.13
CA TRP A 199 -17.20 -1.94 -13.61
C TRP A 199 -16.19 -0.80 -13.28
N ARG A 200 -16.38 0.38 -13.85
CA ARG A 200 -15.53 1.56 -13.60
C ARG A 200 -15.81 2.18 -12.23
N VAL A 201 -17.03 2.08 -11.75
CA VAL A 201 -17.52 2.71 -10.52
C VAL A 201 -16.65 2.35 -9.29
N PRO A 202 -16.38 1.06 -8.99
CA PRO A 202 -15.57 0.70 -7.82
C PRO A 202 -14.15 1.26 -7.88
N PHE A 203 -13.55 1.38 -9.06
CA PHE A 203 -12.22 1.98 -9.23
C PHE A 203 -12.27 3.51 -9.00
N LEU A 204 -13.30 4.19 -9.44
CA LEU A 204 -13.49 5.64 -9.23
C LEU A 204 -13.88 5.97 -7.78
N LEU A 205 -14.53 5.06 -7.06
CA LEU A 205 -14.81 5.19 -5.63
C LEU A 205 -13.54 5.27 -4.77
N THR A 206 -12.40 4.85 -5.30
CA THR A 206 -11.11 5.02 -4.60
C THR A 206 -10.71 6.48 -4.47
N LEU A 207 -11.16 7.38 -5.34
CA LEU A 207 -10.83 8.81 -5.26
C LEU A 207 -11.28 9.46 -3.94
N PRO A 208 -12.56 9.41 -3.53
CA PRO A 208 -12.98 9.95 -2.24
C PRO A 208 -12.32 9.21 -1.07
N LEU A 209 -12.13 7.88 -1.15
CA LEU A 209 -11.45 7.12 -0.12
C LEU A 209 -9.98 7.56 0.01
N GLY A 210 -9.26 7.68 -1.09
CA GLY A 210 -7.88 8.15 -1.13
C GLY A 210 -7.74 9.59 -0.63
N LEU A 211 -8.72 10.47 -0.91
CA LEU A 211 -8.74 11.82 -0.37
C LEU A 211 -8.87 11.83 1.17
N VAL A 212 -9.67 10.92 1.73
CA VAL A 212 -9.75 10.73 3.19
C VAL A 212 -8.40 10.26 3.74
N ALA A 213 -7.79 9.24 3.13
CA ALA A 213 -6.47 8.76 3.54
C ALA A 213 -5.40 9.85 3.45
N LEU A 214 -5.38 10.61 2.36
CA LEU A 214 -4.47 11.73 2.16
C LEU A 214 -4.62 12.78 3.27
N ARG A 215 -5.84 13.19 3.59
CA ARG A 215 -6.11 14.14 4.67
C ARG A 215 -5.63 13.63 6.03
N LEU A 216 -5.83 12.34 6.33
CA LEU A 216 -5.35 11.74 7.56
C LEU A 216 -3.82 11.75 7.64
N ARG A 217 -3.12 11.45 6.52
CA ARG A 217 -1.66 11.46 6.47
C ARG A 217 -1.06 12.87 6.56
N LEU A 218 -1.73 13.87 5.98
CA LEU A 218 -1.32 15.27 6.11
C LEU A 218 -1.46 15.80 7.54
N ARG A 219 -2.27 15.14 8.39
CA ARG A 219 -2.43 15.49 9.82
C ARG A 219 -1.48 14.73 10.74
N LEU A 220 -0.66 13.83 10.22
CA LEU A 220 0.40 13.18 11.02
C LEU A 220 1.45 14.23 11.44
N PRO A 221 2.00 14.12 12.65
CA PRO A 221 3.08 15.00 13.07
C PRO A 221 4.27 14.88 12.10
N PRO A 222 5.03 15.95 11.89
CA PRO A 222 6.27 15.89 11.15
C PRO A 222 7.22 14.88 11.81
N ASP A 223 8.01 14.19 10.98
CA ASP A 223 9.04 13.29 11.49
C ASP A 223 10.02 14.09 12.36
N GLU A 224 10.25 13.66 13.60
CA GLU A 224 11.35 14.21 14.37
C GLU A 224 12.66 13.87 13.65
N PRO A 225 13.56 14.86 13.45
CA PRO A 225 14.88 14.58 12.89
C PRO A 225 15.53 13.48 13.74
N PRO A 226 16.21 12.49 13.14
CA PRO A 226 16.90 11.46 13.91
C PRO A 226 17.79 12.17 14.94
N ALA A 227 17.59 11.82 16.20
CA ALA A 227 18.35 12.41 17.30
C ALA A 227 19.84 12.30 16.92
N ARG A 228 20.48 13.44 16.65
CA ARG A 228 21.94 13.47 16.43
C ARG A 228 22.56 12.87 17.68
N VAL A 229 23.09 11.66 17.56
CA VAL A 229 23.91 11.08 18.62
C VAL A 229 25.12 11.99 18.77
N PRO A 230 25.25 12.75 19.88
CA PRO A 230 26.38 13.63 20.04
C PRO A 230 27.65 12.75 20.16
N GLY A 231 28.52 12.80 19.16
CA GLY A 231 29.91 12.37 19.32
C GLY A 231 30.16 10.86 19.38
N GLY A 232 29.39 10.02 18.72
CA GLY A 232 29.77 8.62 18.52
C GLY A 232 30.94 8.50 17.53
N ARG A 233 32.18 8.83 17.96
CA ARG A 233 33.38 8.28 17.31
C ARG A 233 33.27 6.76 17.43
N VAL A 234 33.09 6.08 16.30
CA VAL A 234 33.30 4.64 16.20
C VAL A 234 34.77 4.40 16.64
N PRO A 235 35.03 3.68 17.73
CA PRO A 235 36.40 3.31 18.06
C PRO A 235 36.89 2.42 16.94
N GLY A 236 37.86 2.93 16.17
CA GLY A 236 38.52 2.12 15.16
C GLY A 236 39.12 0.88 15.82
N GLY A 237 38.50 -0.26 15.58
CA GLY A 237 39.01 -1.56 15.96
C GLY A 237 40.34 -1.78 15.22
N ARG A 238 41.47 -1.43 15.86
CA ARG A 238 42.78 -1.98 15.51
C ARG A 238 42.70 -3.49 15.82
N VAL A 239 42.67 -4.29 14.81
CA VAL A 239 42.94 -5.72 14.91
C VAL A 239 44.42 -5.85 15.33
N PRO A 240 44.76 -6.46 16.48
CA PRO A 240 46.13 -6.73 16.80
C PRO A 240 46.66 -7.79 15.84
N GLY A 241 47.66 -7.41 15.05
CA GLY A 241 48.40 -8.34 14.22
C GLY A 241 49.08 -9.41 15.08
N GLY A 242 48.61 -10.65 14.99
CA GLY A 242 49.32 -11.82 15.44
C GLY A 242 50.47 -12.12 14.46
N ARG A 243 51.71 -11.91 14.89
CA ARG A 243 52.88 -12.57 14.32
C ARG A 243 52.93 -13.99 14.87
N VAL A 244 52.98 -14.97 14.03
CA VAL A 244 53.96 -16.06 13.98
C VAL A 244 54.00 -16.60 12.58
#